data_e5b8d3d0a83b24284fab63daecdd8461
#
_entry.id   e5b8d3d0a83b24284fab63daecdd8461
#
_cell.length_a   1.000
_cell.length_b   1.000
_cell.length_c   1.000
_cell.angle_alpha   90.00
_cell.angle_beta   90.00
_cell.angle_gamma   90.00
#
_symmetry.space_group_name_H-M   'P 1'
#
loop_
_entity.id
_entity.type
_entity.pdbx_description
1 polymer ?
#
loop_
_entity_poly.entity_id
_entity_poly.type
_entity_poly.pdbx_seq_one_letter_code
_entity_poly.pdbx_strand_id
1 'polypeptide(L)'
;MPKVIASFQVKDWAQWEVAFNSHNEARENAQIKTIYYGHELETPNNVHVIMDVPTVDALQNFMQQPENQKVIQEAGHIQETTKMVMCSD
;
A
#
# COMPACT_ATOMS: atom_id res chain seq x y z
N MET A 1 -11.23 -4.26 -13.24
CA MET A 1 -10.25 -4.57 -12.20
C MET A 1 -10.76 -4.05 -10.86
N PRO A 2 -10.78 -4.89 -9.82
CA PRO A 2 -11.23 -4.43 -8.52
C PRO A 2 -10.40 -3.28 -7.99
N LYS A 3 -11.01 -2.46 -7.15
CA LYS A 3 -10.30 -1.38 -6.47
C LYS A 3 -10.13 -1.73 -5.00
N VAL A 4 -9.00 -1.36 -4.44
CA VAL A 4 -8.70 -1.57 -3.03
C VAL A 4 -8.48 -0.21 -2.38
N ILE A 5 -9.21 0.04 -1.32
CA ILE A 5 -9.02 1.24 -0.50
C ILE A 5 -8.36 0.78 0.79
N ALA A 6 -7.09 1.16 0.97
CA ALA A 6 -6.30 0.76 2.14
C ALA A 6 -6.04 1.97 3.03
N SER A 7 -6.12 1.76 4.34
CA SER A 7 -5.72 2.76 5.31
C SER A 7 -4.89 2.10 6.40
N PHE A 8 -3.88 2.81 6.88
CA PHE A 8 -2.97 2.28 7.88
C PHE A 8 -2.16 3.41 8.50
N GLN A 9 -1.48 3.10 9.61
CA GLN A 9 -0.59 4.03 10.26
C GLN A 9 0.87 3.72 9.89
N VAL A 10 1.68 4.77 9.82
CA VAL A 10 3.13 4.67 9.58
C VAL A 10 3.88 5.40 10.68
N LYS A 11 5.14 5.03 10.89
CA LYS A 11 5.99 5.67 11.90
C LYS A 11 6.41 7.07 11.48
N ASP A 12 6.66 7.26 10.17
CA ASP A 12 7.08 8.53 9.60
C ASP A 12 6.61 8.61 8.15
N TRP A 13 5.86 9.65 7.81
CA TRP A 13 5.31 9.82 6.47
C TRP A 13 6.41 9.93 5.40
N ALA A 14 7.43 10.76 5.65
CA ALA A 14 8.47 10.99 4.65
C ALA A 14 9.25 9.71 4.34
N GLN A 15 9.57 8.94 5.37
CA GLN A 15 10.23 7.65 5.21
C GLN A 15 9.36 6.67 4.42
N TRP A 16 8.07 6.61 4.77
CA TRP A 16 7.14 5.72 4.09
C TRP A 16 6.99 6.09 2.62
N GLU A 17 6.85 7.38 2.32
CA GLU A 17 6.65 7.85 0.94
C GLU A 17 7.83 7.49 0.05
N VAL A 18 9.06 7.68 0.53
CA VAL A 18 10.26 7.31 -0.21
C VAL A 18 10.28 5.81 -0.50
N ALA A 19 10.00 4.98 0.50
CA ALA A 19 9.99 3.54 0.33
C ALA A 19 8.87 3.10 -0.62
N PHE A 20 7.68 3.67 -0.48
CA PHE A 20 6.55 3.35 -1.34
C PHE A 20 6.85 3.66 -2.81
N ASN A 21 7.41 4.83 -3.09
CA ASN A 21 7.75 5.22 -4.45
C ASN A 21 8.90 4.39 -5.02
N SER A 22 9.88 4.01 -4.21
CA SER A 22 10.99 3.18 -4.67
C SER A 22 10.54 1.77 -5.06
N HIS A 23 9.39 1.32 -4.56
CA HIS A 23 8.84 0.00 -4.84
C HIS A 23 7.78 0.01 -5.96
N ASN A 24 7.65 1.11 -6.68
CA ASN A 24 6.64 1.29 -7.72
C ASN A 24 6.79 0.29 -8.86
N GLU A 25 8.03 0.00 -9.27
CA GLU A 25 8.26 -0.94 -10.37
C GLU A 25 7.75 -2.34 -10.05
N ALA A 26 7.94 -2.80 -8.81
CA ALA A 26 7.45 -4.11 -8.40
C ALA A 26 5.91 -4.17 -8.45
N ARG A 27 5.25 -3.08 -8.06
CA ARG A 27 3.79 -3.01 -8.18
C ARG A 27 3.34 -3.03 -9.63
N GLU A 28 4.01 -2.29 -10.51
CA GLU A 28 3.68 -2.27 -11.94
C GLU A 28 3.85 -3.65 -12.55
N ASN A 29 4.92 -4.37 -12.21
CA ASN A 29 5.15 -5.73 -12.70
C ASN A 29 4.07 -6.69 -12.24
N ALA A 30 3.46 -6.46 -11.09
CA ALA A 30 2.34 -7.24 -10.59
C ALA A 30 0.98 -6.72 -11.09
N GLN A 31 0.97 -5.71 -11.97
CA GLN A 31 -0.23 -5.07 -12.51
C GLN A 31 -1.07 -4.39 -11.43
N ILE A 32 -0.43 -3.96 -10.36
CA ILE A 32 -1.06 -3.19 -9.29
C ILE A 32 -0.81 -1.71 -9.57
N LYS A 33 -1.88 -0.98 -9.87
CA LYS A 33 -1.80 0.43 -10.24
C LYS A 33 -2.24 1.29 -9.06
N THR A 34 -1.38 2.21 -8.63
CA THR A 34 -1.74 3.18 -7.59
C THR A 34 -2.52 4.32 -8.23
N ILE A 35 -3.77 4.51 -7.79
CA ILE A 35 -4.62 5.59 -8.27
C ILE A 35 -4.38 6.85 -7.44
N TYR A 36 -4.22 6.68 -6.12
CA TYR A 36 -4.03 7.78 -5.19
C TYR A 36 -3.29 7.27 -3.96
N TYR A 37 -2.43 8.11 -3.39
CA TYR A 37 -1.93 7.90 -2.03
C TYR A 37 -1.73 9.26 -1.35
N GLY A 38 -1.87 9.28 -0.04
CA GLY A 38 -1.71 10.49 0.73
C GLY A 38 -1.88 10.23 2.22
N HIS A 39 -1.71 11.26 3.01
CA HIS A 39 -1.92 11.19 4.46
C HIS A 39 -3.03 12.14 4.87
N GLU A 40 -3.58 11.92 6.07
CA GLU A 40 -4.55 12.85 6.64
C GLU A 40 -3.86 14.16 7.02
N LEU A 41 -4.55 15.27 6.80
CA LEU A 41 -3.94 16.60 7.01
C LEU A 41 -3.57 16.82 8.48
N GLU A 42 -4.44 16.41 9.39
CA GLU A 42 -4.22 16.63 10.83
C GLU A 42 -3.39 15.55 11.48
N THR A 43 -3.32 14.37 10.86
CA THR A 43 -2.60 13.22 11.41
C THR A 43 -1.76 12.59 10.31
N PRO A 44 -0.56 13.14 10.02
CA PRO A 44 0.24 12.66 8.88
C PRO A 44 0.67 11.21 8.96
N ASN A 45 0.57 10.58 10.13
CA ASN A 45 0.89 9.17 10.28
C ASN A 45 -0.24 8.25 9.80
N ASN A 46 -1.42 8.79 9.53
CA ASN A 46 -2.53 8.03 8.95
C ASN A 46 -2.49 8.17 7.43
N VAL A 47 -2.28 7.05 6.74
CA VAL A 47 -2.07 7.01 5.29
C VAL A 47 -3.25 6.31 4.62
N HIS A 48 -3.62 6.81 3.46
CA HIS A 48 -4.68 6.23 2.63
C HIS A 48 -4.15 5.99 1.23
N VAL A 49 -4.42 4.80 0.68
CA VAL A 49 -3.98 4.40 -0.65
C VAL A 49 -5.16 3.79 -1.39
N ILE A 50 -5.33 4.17 -2.66
CA ILE A 50 -6.32 3.56 -3.55
C ILE A 50 -5.58 2.91 -4.71
N MET A 51 -5.87 1.64 -4.96
CA MET A 51 -5.18 0.85 -6.00
C MET A 51 -6.18 0.12 -6.88
N ASP A 52 -5.83 -0.01 -8.18
CA ASP A 52 -6.43 -1.00 -9.07
C ASP A 52 -5.59 -2.27 -9.02
N VAL A 53 -6.24 -3.41 -8.90
CA VAL A 53 -5.56 -4.71 -8.86
C VAL A 53 -6.20 -5.68 -9.85
N PRO A 54 -5.45 -6.63 -10.42
CA PRO A 54 -6.02 -7.63 -11.34
C PRO A 54 -7.08 -8.50 -10.65
N THR A 55 -6.75 -8.97 -9.45
CA THR A 55 -7.66 -9.72 -8.57
C THR A 55 -7.26 -9.44 -7.13
N VAL A 56 -8.16 -9.72 -6.20
CA VAL A 56 -7.84 -9.61 -4.77
C VAL A 56 -6.72 -10.58 -4.39
N ASP A 57 -6.76 -11.80 -4.97
CA ASP A 57 -5.72 -12.80 -4.70
C ASP A 57 -4.35 -12.34 -5.17
N ALA A 58 -4.27 -11.64 -6.30
CA ALA A 58 -3.00 -11.11 -6.81
C ALA A 58 -2.39 -10.10 -5.83
N LEU A 59 -3.21 -9.25 -5.23
CA LEU A 59 -2.74 -8.31 -4.22
C LEU A 59 -2.24 -9.04 -2.98
N GLN A 60 -2.98 -10.02 -2.50
CA GLN A 60 -2.60 -10.79 -1.32
C GLN A 60 -1.29 -11.52 -1.55
N ASN A 61 -1.14 -12.17 -2.71
CA ASN A 61 0.10 -12.85 -3.07
C ASN A 61 1.28 -11.89 -3.14
N PHE A 62 1.08 -10.72 -3.72
CA PHE A 62 2.12 -9.68 -3.79
C PHE A 62 2.57 -9.26 -2.39
N MET A 63 1.62 -9.00 -1.50
CA MET A 63 1.94 -8.54 -0.15
C MET A 63 2.61 -9.61 0.70
N GLN A 64 2.37 -10.89 0.42
CA GLN A 64 2.93 -12.01 1.20
C GLN A 64 4.34 -12.40 0.75
N GLN A 65 4.81 -11.93 -0.40
CA GLN A 65 6.16 -12.25 -0.84
C GLN A 65 7.20 -11.67 0.13
N PRO A 66 8.25 -12.44 0.50
CA PRO A 66 9.21 -12.01 1.52
C PRO A 66 9.88 -10.67 1.18
N GLU A 67 10.24 -10.44 -0.06
CA GLU A 67 10.86 -9.19 -0.49
C GLU A 67 9.93 -7.99 -0.33
N ASN A 68 8.63 -8.18 -0.57
CA ASN A 68 7.64 -7.13 -0.41
C ASN A 68 7.33 -6.88 1.06
N GLN A 69 7.27 -7.94 1.87
CA GLN A 69 7.12 -7.81 3.32
C GLN A 69 8.27 -7.03 3.94
N LYS A 70 9.49 -7.28 3.46
CA LYS A 70 10.66 -6.57 3.95
C LYS A 70 10.55 -5.07 3.67
N VAL A 71 10.14 -4.69 2.46
CA VAL A 71 9.97 -3.28 2.09
C VAL A 71 8.89 -2.63 2.95
N ILE A 72 7.78 -3.31 3.17
CA ILE A 72 6.68 -2.80 4.01
C ILE A 72 7.19 -2.54 5.44
N GLN A 73 7.94 -3.47 6.01
CA GLN A 73 8.49 -3.31 7.36
C GLN A 73 9.50 -2.17 7.43
N GLU A 74 10.41 -2.09 6.47
CA GLU A 74 11.44 -1.04 6.44
C GLU A 74 10.84 0.34 6.18
N ALA A 75 9.69 0.41 5.53
CA ALA A 75 8.97 1.66 5.29
C ALA A 75 8.35 2.24 6.57
N GLY A 76 8.34 1.48 7.66
CA GLY A 76 7.71 1.91 8.91
C GLY A 76 6.20 1.72 8.94
N HIS A 77 5.66 0.86 8.09
CA HIS A 77 4.24 0.52 8.05
C HIS A 77 3.88 -0.29 9.31
N ILE A 78 2.94 0.20 10.09
CA ILE A 78 2.46 -0.50 11.28
C ILE A 78 1.34 -1.44 10.85
N GLN A 79 1.71 -2.69 10.56
CA GLN A 79 0.84 -3.63 9.83
C GLN A 79 -0.47 -3.94 10.57
N GLU A 80 -0.46 -3.99 11.89
CA GLU A 80 -1.65 -4.27 12.68
C GLU A 80 -2.74 -3.21 12.57
N THR A 81 -2.40 -2.02 12.05
CA THR A 81 -3.36 -0.94 11.84
C THR A 81 -4.00 -0.97 10.47
N THR A 82 -3.58 -1.88 9.60
CA THR A 82 -4.03 -1.92 8.20
C THR A 82 -5.50 -2.32 8.10
N LYS A 83 -6.26 -1.52 7.36
CA LYS A 83 -7.65 -1.82 6.99
C LYS A 83 -7.75 -1.73 5.47
N MET A 84 -8.33 -2.75 4.87
CA MET A 84 -8.54 -2.79 3.43
C MET A 84 -10.02 -3.01 3.12
N VAL A 85 -10.53 -2.21 2.19
CA VAL A 85 -11.88 -2.37 1.67
C VAL A 85 -11.75 -2.74 0.20
N MET A 86 -12.29 -3.90 -0.17
CA MET A 86 -12.27 -4.40 -1.54
C MET A 86 -13.53 -3.94 -2.23
N CYS A 87 -13.38 -3.22 -3.33
CA CYS A 87 -14.49 -2.62 -4.04
C CYS A 87 -14.55 -3.12 -5.49
N SER A 88 -15.74 -3.04 -6.08
CA SER A 88 -15.91 -3.33 -7.49
C SER A 88 -15.32 -2.21 -8.35
N ASP A 89 -15.23 -2.49 -9.64
CA ASP A 89 -14.80 -1.49 -10.62
C ASP A 89 -15.67 -0.23 -10.60
#